data_e944eb155a1f2b786908e0c41e99ba4f
#
_entry.id   e944eb155a1f2b786908e0c41e99ba4f
#
_cell.length_a   1.000
_cell.length_b   1.000
_cell.length_c   1.000
_cell.angle_alpha   90.00
_cell.angle_beta   90.00
_cell.angle_gamma   90.00
#
_symmetry.space_group_name_H-M   'P 1'
#
loop_
_entity.id
_entity.type
_entity.pdbx_description
1 polymer ?
#
loop_
_entity_poly.entity_id
_entity_poly.type
_entity_poly.pdbx_seq_one_letter_code
_entity_poly.pdbx_strand_id
1 'polypeptide(L)'
;LGHDADAVEFAAAAKRVRGGYQHLVATKKHSLDTNRQAKLVRPLYMKLLNKPQTAYARKRLIKALDDYGWRLGTGFLSTPFVLDVLADIDLKYAYRLLENEELPGWLCMPKQGATTIWENWEGPNAAAPASLDHYSKGAVCDWLFRVMCGIKVDGENHFTIAPRPGGHFTHAEAAYVSAYGRVESAWSKTEDGFVFTIT
;
A
#
# COMPACT_ATOMS: atom_id res chain seq x y z
N LEU A 1 -12.89 15.72 -19.84
CA LEU A 1 -14.25 15.67 -19.28
C LEU A 1 -14.95 17.04 -19.24
N GLY A 2 -14.26 18.16 -19.61
CA GLY A 2 -14.88 19.50 -19.71
C GLY A 2 -15.19 20.19 -18.37
N HIS A 3 -14.58 19.74 -17.27
CA HIS A 3 -14.77 20.31 -15.91
C HIS A 3 -13.55 21.13 -15.45
N ASP A 4 -13.04 22.00 -16.31
CA ASP A 4 -11.79 22.75 -16.03
C ASP A 4 -11.94 23.72 -14.85
N ALA A 5 -13.11 24.36 -14.70
CA ALA A 5 -13.38 25.25 -13.56
C ALA A 5 -13.33 24.48 -12.23
N ASP A 6 -13.96 23.32 -12.16
CA ASP A 6 -13.94 22.46 -10.98
C ASP A 6 -12.51 21.98 -10.66
N ALA A 7 -11.73 21.62 -11.69
CA ALA A 7 -10.35 21.23 -11.54
C ALA A 7 -9.49 22.34 -10.90
N VAL A 8 -9.68 23.61 -11.30
CA VAL A 8 -9.01 24.76 -10.71
C VAL A 8 -9.43 24.97 -9.26
N GLU A 9 -10.72 24.88 -8.96
CA GLU A 9 -11.24 25.04 -7.60
C GLU A 9 -10.71 23.96 -6.66
N PHE A 10 -10.79 22.68 -7.05
CA PHE A 10 -10.28 21.58 -6.25
C PHE A 10 -8.76 21.60 -6.09
N ALA A 11 -8.01 22.02 -7.10
CA ALA A 11 -6.57 22.23 -6.98
C ALA A 11 -6.22 23.32 -5.95
N ALA A 12 -6.96 24.43 -5.96
CA ALA A 12 -6.80 25.48 -4.96
C ALA A 12 -7.18 25.01 -3.55
N ALA A 13 -8.26 24.27 -3.40
CA ALA A 13 -8.66 23.68 -2.13
C ALA A 13 -7.59 22.70 -1.61
N ALA A 14 -7.07 21.82 -2.45
CA ALA A 14 -6.00 20.88 -2.09
C ALA A 14 -4.72 21.62 -1.64
N LYS A 15 -4.36 22.74 -2.30
CA LYS A 15 -3.23 23.58 -1.90
C LYS A 15 -3.45 24.20 -0.50
N ARG A 16 -4.64 24.73 -0.23
CA ARG A 16 -4.99 25.29 1.10
C ARG A 16 -4.91 24.24 2.21
N VAL A 17 -5.50 23.05 1.98
CA VAL A 17 -5.48 21.94 2.94
C VAL A 17 -4.05 21.50 3.22
N ARG A 18 -3.23 21.34 2.17
CA ARG A 18 -1.81 20.98 2.31
C ARG A 18 -1.05 22.00 3.13
N GLY A 19 -1.21 23.31 2.84
CA GLY A 19 -0.56 24.37 3.59
C GLY A 19 -0.98 24.39 5.07
N GLY A 20 -2.27 24.23 5.35
CA GLY A 20 -2.81 24.11 6.71
C GLY A 20 -2.23 22.91 7.46
N TYR A 21 -2.15 21.76 6.82
CA TYR A 21 -1.56 20.56 7.44
C TYR A 21 -0.07 20.76 7.77
N GLN A 22 0.70 21.33 6.84
CA GLN A 22 2.12 21.65 7.05
C GLN A 22 2.34 22.62 8.19
N HIS A 23 1.45 23.62 8.34
CA HIS A 23 1.47 24.57 9.45
C HIS A 23 1.18 23.88 10.79
N LEU A 24 0.19 22.99 10.84
CA LEU A 24 -0.12 22.23 12.07
C LEU A 24 1.07 21.36 12.51
N VAL A 25 1.79 20.76 11.55
CA VAL A 25 3.01 20.00 11.84
C VAL A 25 4.13 20.93 12.34
N ALA A 26 4.35 22.06 11.66
CA ALA A 26 5.40 23.02 12.02
C ALA A 26 5.17 23.64 13.42
N THR A 27 3.92 23.90 13.80
CA THR A 27 3.52 24.43 15.11
C THR A 27 3.36 23.36 16.18
N LYS A 28 3.70 22.10 15.89
CA LYS A 28 3.56 20.95 16.79
C LYS A 28 2.13 20.66 17.28
N LYS A 29 1.11 21.30 16.71
CA LYS A 29 -0.31 20.98 16.96
C LYS A 29 -0.67 19.61 16.40
N HIS A 30 0.09 19.12 15.40
CA HIS A 30 0.02 17.77 14.87
C HIS A 30 1.43 17.18 14.82
N SER A 31 1.76 16.32 15.78
CA SER A 31 3.10 15.71 15.84
C SER A 31 3.24 14.55 14.87
N LEU A 32 4.35 14.52 14.14
CA LEU A 32 4.85 13.37 13.38
C LEU A 32 5.74 12.45 14.24
N ASP A 33 6.11 12.87 15.45
CA ASP A 33 6.81 12.01 16.40
C ASP A 33 5.82 11.07 17.08
N THR A 34 5.59 9.94 16.44
CA THR A 34 4.56 8.96 16.82
C THR A 34 4.91 7.57 16.32
N ASN A 35 4.52 6.53 17.07
CA ASN A 35 4.57 5.15 16.62
C ASN A 35 3.28 4.71 15.89
N ARG A 36 2.28 5.58 15.77
CA ARG A 36 1.05 5.27 15.06
C ARG A 36 1.29 5.32 13.56
N GLN A 37 1.54 4.16 12.94
CA GLN A 37 1.80 4.01 11.49
C GLN A 37 0.77 4.79 10.64
N ALA A 38 -0.52 4.72 10.96
CA ALA A 38 -1.60 5.40 10.23
C ALA A 38 -1.43 6.93 10.17
N LYS A 39 -0.86 7.56 11.23
CA LYS A 39 -0.59 9.01 11.27
C LYS A 39 0.56 9.41 10.35
N LEU A 40 1.40 8.48 9.96
CA LEU A 40 2.54 8.70 9.07
C LEU A 40 2.22 8.30 7.61
N VAL A 41 1.54 7.17 7.43
CA VAL A 41 1.17 6.65 6.10
C VAL A 41 0.29 7.62 5.32
N ARG A 42 -0.82 8.09 5.90
CA ARG A 42 -1.76 8.96 5.17
C ARG A 42 -1.15 10.26 4.64
N PRO A 43 -0.44 11.06 5.46
CA PRO A 43 0.14 12.30 4.95
C PRO A 43 1.29 12.07 3.96
N LEU A 44 2.01 10.95 4.05
CA LEU A 44 2.99 10.54 3.04
C LEU A 44 2.31 10.19 1.73
N TYR A 45 1.31 9.32 1.74
CA TYR A 45 0.58 8.91 0.55
C TYR A 45 -0.12 10.09 -0.15
N MET A 46 -0.82 10.93 0.62
CA MET A 46 -1.55 12.09 0.11
C MET A 46 -0.65 13.30 -0.19
N LYS A 47 0.66 13.17 -0.03
CA LYS A 47 1.65 14.23 -0.31
C LYS A 47 1.33 15.55 0.41
N LEU A 48 0.90 15.46 1.67
CA LEU A 48 0.54 16.63 2.49
C LEU A 48 1.74 17.34 3.10
N LEU A 49 2.89 16.66 3.19
CA LEU A 49 4.09 17.12 3.86
C LEU A 49 5.01 17.91 2.93
N ASN A 50 5.73 18.89 3.47
CA ASN A 50 6.85 19.51 2.77
C ASN A 50 8.10 18.58 2.79
N LYS A 51 9.14 18.94 2.06
CA LYS A 51 10.33 18.09 1.90
C LYS A 51 11.01 17.67 3.22
N PRO A 52 11.29 18.58 4.20
CA PRO A 52 11.83 18.17 5.50
C PRO A 52 10.88 17.27 6.31
N GLN A 53 9.59 17.61 6.34
CA GLN A 53 8.57 16.82 7.03
C GLN A 53 8.43 15.41 6.43
N THR A 54 8.48 15.31 5.09
CA THR A 54 8.46 14.02 4.38
C THR A 54 9.66 13.17 4.77
N ALA A 55 10.87 13.75 4.76
CA ALA A 55 12.08 13.02 5.15
C ALA A 55 12.02 12.53 6.61
N TYR A 56 11.50 13.35 7.51
CA TYR A 56 11.29 12.96 8.90
C TYR A 56 10.23 11.85 9.03
N ALA A 57 9.07 12.01 8.38
CA ALA A 57 7.98 11.04 8.46
C ALA A 57 8.37 9.67 7.89
N ARG A 58 9.15 9.62 6.80
CA ARG A 58 9.69 8.39 6.23
C ARG A 58 10.56 7.63 7.25
N LYS A 59 11.54 8.32 7.85
CA LYS A 59 12.40 7.71 8.88
C LYS A 59 11.59 7.25 10.09
N ARG A 60 10.62 8.05 10.51
CA ARG A 60 9.78 7.76 11.66
C ARG A 60 8.84 6.58 11.43
N LEU A 61 8.35 6.41 10.19
CA LEU A 61 7.54 5.25 9.81
C LEU A 61 8.35 3.96 9.90
N ILE A 62 9.55 3.94 9.36
CA ILE A 62 10.42 2.76 9.44
C ILE A 62 10.71 2.41 10.90
N LYS A 63 11.05 3.42 11.73
CA LYS A 63 11.24 3.18 13.17
C LYS A 63 9.97 2.64 13.85
N ALA A 64 8.80 3.16 13.50
CA ALA A 64 7.52 2.68 14.07
C ALA A 64 7.22 1.23 13.67
N LEU A 65 7.63 0.80 12.47
CA LEU A 65 7.54 -0.59 12.02
C LEU A 65 8.56 -1.48 12.76
N ASP A 66 9.81 -1.04 12.88
CA ASP A 66 10.83 -1.77 13.65
C ASP A 66 10.39 -1.96 15.11
N ASP A 67 9.92 -0.88 15.78
CA ASP A 67 9.44 -0.92 17.16
C ASP A 67 8.22 -1.86 17.34
N TYR A 68 7.45 -2.10 16.29
CA TYR A 68 6.27 -2.99 16.30
C TYR A 68 6.54 -4.36 15.65
N GLY A 69 7.78 -4.70 15.38
CA GLY A 69 8.17 -6.00 14.79
C GLY A 69 7.65 -6.21 13.37
N TRP A 70 7.57 -5.14 12.57
CA TRP A 70 7.04 -5.16 11.18
C TRP A 70 5.63 -5.70 11.06
N ARG A 71 4.80 -5.46 12.08
CA ARG A 71 3.38 -5.79 12.09
C ARG A 71 2.55 -4.61 11.57
N LEU A 72 1.36 -4.92 11.06
CA LEU A 72 0.43 -3.90 10.57
C LEU A 72 -0.23 -3.14 11.71
N GLY A 73 0.20 -1.90 11.94
CA GLY A 73 -0.40 -0.96 12.89
C GLY A 73 -1.32 0.07 12.22
N THR A 74 -1.99 -0.31 11.13
CA THR A 74 -2.91 0.53 10.37
C THR A 74 -4.33 -0.03 10.40
N GLY A 75 -5.32 0.85 10.34
CA GLY A 75 -6.74 0.51 10.15
C GLY A 75 -7.21 0.84 8.73
N PHE A 76 -8.51 0.77 8.50
CA PHE A 76 -9.18 0.85 7.19
C PHE A 76 -8.69 1.98 6.28
N LEU A 77 -8.49 3.17 6.84
CA LEU A 77 -8.11 4.37 6.09
C LEU A 77 -6.61 4.46 5.76
N SER A 78 -5.80 3.49 6.11
CA SER A 78 -4.35 3.56 5.90
C SER A 78 -3.75 2.25 5.39
N THR A 79 -4.38 1.10 5.69
CA THR A 79 -3.95 -0.21 5.21
C THR A 79 -3.84 -0.27 3.69
N PRO A 80 -4.78 0.29 2.89
CA PRO A 80 -4.68 0.29 1.43
C PRO A 80 -3.45 1.01 0.87
N PHE A 81 -2.86 1.91 1.64
CA PHE A 81 -1.79 2.80 1.15
C PHE A 81 -0.39 2.45 1.70
N VAL A 82 -0.32 1.59 2.71
CA VAL A 82 0.94 1.39 3.44
C VAL A 82 2.04 0.80 2.57
N LEU A 83 1.72 -0.17 1.71
CA LEU A 83 2.70 -0.80 0.83
C LEU A 83 3.23 0.16 -0.24
N ASP A 84 2.37 1.03 -0.81
CA ASP A 84 2.81 2.07 -1.75
C ASP A 84 3.77 3.05 -1.08
N VAL A 85 3.44 3.51 0.13
CA VAL A 85 4.32 4.42 0.89
C VAL A 85 5.66 3.77 1.19
N LEU A 86 5.67 2.49 1.55
CA LEU A 86 6.90 1.76 1.83
C LEU A 86 7.72 1.51 0.56
N ALA A 87 7.07 1.14 -0.54
CA ALA A 87 7.73 0.95 -1.84
C ALA A 87 8.31 2.25 -2.41
N ASP A 88 7.73 3.41 -2.06
CA ASP A 88 8.26 4.75 -2.37
C ASP A 88 9.51 5.11 -1.53
N ILE A 89 9.67 4.50 -0.36
CA ILE A 89 10.87 4.68 0.47
C ILE A 89 11.97 3.72 -0.01
N ASP A 90 11.64 2.43 -0.04
CA ASP A 90 12.45 1.34 -0.57
C ASP A 90 11.54 0.12 -0.73
N LEU A 91 11.56 -0.52 -1.88
CA LEU A 91 10.72 -1.67 -2.20
C LEU A 91 10.85 -2.82 -1.19
N LYS A 92 12.05 -3.02 -0.65
CA LYS A 92 12.30 -4.07 0.37
C LYS A 92 11.43 -3.91 1.62
N TYR A 93 11.06 -2.68 2.00
CA TYR A 93 10.21 -2.43 3.16
C TYR A 93 8.77 -2.85 2.93
N ALA A 94 8.27 -2.67 1.69
CA ALA A 94 6.93 -3.14 1.34
C ALA A 94 6.85 -4.66 1.41
N TYR A 95 7.83 -5.36 0.83
CA TYR A 95 7.89 -6.82 0.90
C TYR A 95 8.08 -7.33 2.33
N ARG A 96 8.96 -6.71 3.11
CA ARG A 96 9.16 -7.09 4.52
C ARG A 96 7.88 -7.00 5.34
N LEU A 97 7.05 -5.97 5.11
CA LEU A 97 5.76 -5.86 5.79
C LEU A 97 4.76 -6.90 5.25
N LEU A 98 4.71 -7.11 3.93
CA LEU A 98 3.80 -8.06 3.28
C LEU A 98 4.07 -9.50 3.74
N GLU A 99 5.34 -9.89 3.84
CA GLU A 99 5.79 -11.24 4.20
C GLU A 99 5.71 -11.54 5.70
N ASN A 100 5.34 -10.55 6.53
CA ASN A 100 5.24 -10.78 7.97
C ASN A 100 4.06 -11.70 8.27
N GLU A 101 4.35 -12.83 8.89
CA GLU A 101 3.39 -13.86 9.27
C GLU A 101 2.83 -13.69 10.68
N GLU A 102 3.36 -12.70 11.43
CA GLU A 102 2.92 -12.40 12.78
C GLU A 102 1.63 -11.59 12.79
N LEU A 103 0.81 -11.83 13.78
CA LEU A 103 -0.43 -11.08 14.03
C LEU A 103 -0.09 -9.69 14.61
N PRO A 104 -0.64 -8.60 14.08
CA PRO A 104 -1.45 -8.45 12.88
C PRO A 104 -0.63 -8.35 11.58
N GLY A 105 -1.03 -9.09 10.56
CA GLY A 105 -0.38 -9.14 9.25
C GLY A 105 -1.23 -9.92 8.23
N TRP A 106 -1.00 -9.71 6.94
CA TRP A 106 -1.79 -10.40 5.92
C TRP A 106 -1.57 -11.93 5.94
N LEU A 107 -0.32 -12.37 6.06
CA LEU A 107 0.01 -13.80 5.98
C LEU A 107 -0.40 -14.58 7.25
N CYS A 108 -0.73 -13.90 8.35
CA CYS A 108 -1.30 -14.61 9.51
C CYS A 108 -2.69 -15.18 9.24
N MET A 109 -3.44 -14.64 8.27
CA MET A 109 -4.78 -15.12 7.93
C MET A 109 -4.76 -16.48 7.23
N PRO A 110 -4.01 -16.69 6.12
CA PRO A 110 -3.85 -18.03 5.52
C PRO A 110 -3.33 -19.07 6.51
N LYS A 111 -2.42 -18.71 7.42
CA LYS A 111 -1.93 -19.61 8.48
C LYS A 111 -3.04 -20.07 9.43
N GLN A 112 -4.09 -19.27 9.60
CA GLN A 112 -5.27 -19.58 10.39
C GLN A 112 -6.38 -20.26 9.56
N GLY A 113 -6.11 -20.61 8.30
CA GLY A 113 -7.06 -21.27 7.41
C GLY A 113 -8.02 -20.32 6.69
N ALA A 114 -7.71 -19.01 6.65
CA ALA A 114 -8.52 -18.05 5.92
C ALA A 114 -8.50 -18.32 4.41
N THR A 115 -9.66 -18.24 3.79
CA THR A 115 -9.86 -18.27 2.33
C THR A 115 -10.23 -16.90 1.76
N THR A 116 -10.45 -15.93 2.64
CA THR A 116 -10.78 -14.53 2.34
C THR A 116 -9.99 -13.60 3.25
N ILE A 117 -9.96 -12.31 2.95
CA ILE A 117 -9.28 -11.30 3.79
C ILE A 117 -10.24 -10.79 4.87
N TRP A 118 -9.93 -11.06 6.12
CA TRP A 118 -10.79 -10.72 7.25
C TRP A 118 -10.70 -9.25 7.67
N GLU A 119 -11.78 -8.73 8.23
CA GLU A 119 -11.83 -7.40 8.83
C GLU A 119 -10.98 -7.31 10.10
N ASN A 120 -11.14 -8.27 11.01
CA ASN A 120 -10.28 -8.43 12.19
C ASN A 120 -9.17 -9.44 11.88
N TRP A 121 -7.99 -9.17 12.40
CA TRP A 121 -6.83 -10.05 12.20
C TRP A 121 -6.99 -11.42 12.86
N GLU A 122 -7.79 -11.48 13.92
CA GLU A 122 -8.15 -12.70 14.65
C GLU A 122 -9.25 -13.51 13.95
N GLY A 123 -9.89 -12.95 12.93
CA GLY A 123 -10.94 -13.58 12.13
C GLY A 123 -12.10 -14.12 12.96
N PRO A 124 -12.45 -15.40 12.81
CA PRO A 124 -13.55 -16.02 13.57
C PRO A 124 -13.31 -16.07 15.08
N ASN A 125 -12.06 -15.94 15.52
CA ASN A 125 -11.67 -15.95 16.93
C ASN A 125 -11.69 -14.56 17.59
N ALA A 126 -12.08 -13.52 16.85
CA ALA A 126 -12.20 -12.16 17.38
C ALA A 126 -13.26 -12.08 18.49
N ALA A 127 -13.00 -11.25 19.50
CA ALA A 127 -13.92 -11.04 20.61
C ALA A 127 -15.28 -10.45 20.20
N ALA A 128 -15.35 -9.79 19.04
CA ALA A 128 -16.58 -9.27 18.46
C ALA A 128 -16.71 -9.75 17.01
N PRO A 129 -17.93 -10.10 16.55
CA PRO A 129 -18.16 -10.48 15.16
C PRO A 129 -17.73 -9.37 14.21
N ALA A 130 -17.08 -9.77 13.10
CA ALA A 130 -16.62 -8.89 12.05
C ALA A 130 -16.73 -9.60 10.69
N SER A 131 -16.64 -8.86 9.61
CA SER A 131 -16.66 -9.42 8.27
C SER A 131 -15.46 -10.36 8.05
N LEU A 132 -15.71 -11.51 7.46
CA LEU A 132 -14.66 -12.43 7.01
C LEU A 132 -14.23 -12.15 5.55
N ASP A 133 -14.81 -11.14 4.92
CA ASP A 133 -14.44 -10.67 3.58
C ASP A 133 -14.50 -9.12 3.58
N HIS A 134 -13.35 -8.48 3.79
CA HIS A 134 -13.30 -7.03 4.02
C HIS A 134 -12.38 -6.31 3.03
N TYR A 135 -12.97 -5.42 2.23
CA TYR A 135 -12.32 -4.71 1.12
C TYR A 135 -11.08 -3.89 1.52
N SER A 136 -11.07 -3.27 2.68
CA SER A 136 -9.98 -2.36 3.06
C SER A 136 -8.65 -3.08 3.25
N LYS A 137 -8.65 -4.26 3.86
CA LYS A 137 -7.46 -5.10 3.97
C LYS A 137 -7.23 -5.90 2.69
N GLY A 138 -8.30 -6.27 1.99
CA GLY A 138 -8.27 -6.88 0.66
C GLY A 138 -7.68 -5.97 -0.43
N ALA A 139 -7.58 -4.67 -0.19
CA ALA A 139 -6.87 -3.73 -1.07
C ALA A 139 -5.38 -4.08 -1.30
N VAL A 140 -4.79 -4.97 -0.50
CA VAL A 140 -3.46 -5.55 -0.78
C VAL A 140 -3.40 -6.21 -2.15
N CYS A 141 -4.51 -6.78 -2.65
CA CYS A 141 -4.59 -7.40 -3.97
C CYS A 141 -4.29 -6.40 -5.10
N ASP A 142 -4.74 -5.14 -4.98
CA ASP A 142 -4.36 -4.08 -5.93
C ASP A 142 -2.83 -3.90 -6.00
N TRP A 143 -2.16 -3.89 -4.85
CA TRP A 143 -0.70 -3.78 -4.81
C TRP A 143 0.00 -5.01 -5.43
N LEU A 144 -0.54 -6.22 -5.19
CA LEU A 144 0.00 -7.44 -5.79
C LEU A 144 -0.11 -7.40 -7.32
N PHE A 145 -1.28 -7.00 -7.86
CA PHE A 145 -1.46 -6.84 -9.29
C PHE A 145 -0.59 -5.73 -9.88
N ARG A 146 -0.66 -4.54 -9.31
CA ARG A 146 -0.07 -3.32 -9.86
C ARG A 146 1.43 -3.20 -9.64
N VAL A 147 1.96 -3.74 -8.55
CA VAL A 147 3.39 -3.62 -8.20
C VAL A 147 4.10 -4.94 -8.32
N MET A 148 3.67 -5.99 -7.63
CA MET A 148 4.35 -7.28 -7.67
C MET A 148 4.32 -7.90 -9.07
N CYS A 149 3.13 -7.99 -9.69
CA CYS A 149 2.96 -8.51 -11.05
C CYS A 149 3.04 -7.41 -12.12
N GLY A 150 2.94 -6.13 -11.72
CA GLY A 150 3.20 -4.98 -12.58
C GLY A 150 2.12 -4.61 -13.57
N ILE A 151 0.90 -5.15 -13.46
CA ILE A 151 -0.21 -4.82 -14.39
C ILE A 151 -0.86 -3.52 -13.94
N LYS A 152 -0.70 -2.45 -14.72
CA LYS A 152 -1.33 -1.15 -14.50
C LYS A 152 -2.24 -0.81 -15.66
N VAL A 153 -3.46 -0.41 -15.33
CA VAL A 153 -4.44 0.09 -16.31
C VAL A 153 -4.29 1.60 -16.40
N ASP A 154 -3.75 2.10 -17.50
CA ASP A 154 -3.48 3.53 -17.71
C ASP A 154 -4.57 4.23 -18.52
N GLY A 155 -5.51 3.48 -19.09
CA GLY A 155 -6.63 3.99 -19.90
C GLY A 155 -7.52 2.86 -20.39
N GLU A 156 -8.47 3.19 -21.24
CA GLU A 156 -9.46 2.23 -21.76
C GLU A 156 -8.83 1.00 -22.42
N ASN A 157 -7.77 1.21 -23.21
CA ASN A 157 -7.07 0.16 -23.97
C ASN A 157 -5.55 0.31 -23.85
N HIS A 158 -5.08 0.75 -22.69
CA HIS A 158 -3.66 0.96 -22.46
C HIS A 158 -3.24 0.37 -21.14
N PHE A 159 -2.23 -0.49 -21.19
CA PHE A 159 -1.66 -1.18 -20.03
C PHE A 159 -0.16 -0.95 -19.97
N THR A 160 0.34 -0.62 -18.80
CA THR A 160 1.78 -0.66 -18.53
C THR A 160 2.10 -1.94 -17.75
N ILE A 161 3.01 -2.76 -18.27
CA ILE A 161 3.49 -3.95 -17.58
C ILE A 161 4.89 -3.67 -17.03
N ALA A 162 4.99 -3.57 -15.71
CA ALA A 162 6.22 -3.22 -15.01
C ALA A 162 6.32 -3.96 -13.66
N PRO A 163 6.53 -5.29 -13.67
CA PRO A 163 6.65 -6.08 -12.46
C PRO A 163 7.87 -5.66 -11.65
N ARG A 164 7.72 -5.69 -10.34
CA ARG A 164 8.78 -5.35 -9.38
C ARG A 164 9.00 -6.50 -8.40
N PRO A 165 9.74 -7.55 -8.79
CA PRO A 165 10.08 -8.67 -7.92
C PRO A 165 10.77 -8.24 -6.64
N GLY A 166 10.56 -8.96 -5.54
CA GLY A 166 11.21 -8.65 -4.27
C GLY A 166 10.88 -9.64 -3.15
N GLY A 167 11.40 -9.36 -1.96
CA GLY A 167 11.24 -10.23 -0.82
C GLY A 167 11.83 -11.63 -1.04
N HIS A 168 11.19 -12.62 -0.44
CA HIS A 168 11.56 -14.03 -0.57
C HIS A 168 10.73 -14.76 -1.64
N PHE A 169 9.82 -14.06 -2.33
CA PHE A 169 9.04 -14.65 -3.40
C PHE A 169 9.94 -15.12 -4.55
N THR A 170 9.67 -16.32 -5.02
CA THR A 170 10.40 -16.93 -6.14
C THR A 170 9.68 -16.79 -7.48
N HIS A 171 8.38 -16.51 -7.44
CA HIS A 171 7.54 -16.27 -8.60
C HIS A 171 6.30 -15.49 -8.24
N ALA A 172 5.70 -14.83 -9.20
CA ALA A 172 4.33 -14.33 -9.13
C ALA A 172 3.75 -14.26 -10.55
N GLU A 173 2.44 -14.42 -10.63
CA GLU A 173 1.69 -14.28 -11.88
C GLU A 173 0.35 -13.63 -11.63
N ALA A 174 -0.14 -12.87 -12.58
CA ALA A 174 -1.47 -12.30 -12.59
C ALA A 174 -2.01 -12.21 -14.02
N ALA A 175 -3.33 -12.24 -14.12
CA ALA A 175 -4.05 -12.02 -15.36
C ALA A 175 -5.19 -11.04 -15.13
N TYR A 176 -5.39 -10.13 -16.07
CA TYR A 176 -6.49 -9.17 -16.09
C TYR A 176 -7.27 -9.30 -17.40
N VAL A 177 -8.57 -9.52 -17.28
CA VAL A 177 -9.46 -9.62 -18.44
C VAL A 177 -10.18 -8.28 -18.60
N SER A 178 -9.87 -7.57 -19.68
CA SER A 178 -10.51 -6.31 -20.05
C SER A 178 -11.54 -6.52 -21.17
N ALA A 179 -12.27 -5.47 -21.52
CA ALA A 179 -13.12 -5.47 -22.70
C ALA A 179 -12.35 -5.63 -24.02
N TYR A 180 -11.04 -5.40 -24.01
CA TYR A 180 -10.15 -5.45 -25.19
C TYR A 180 -9.30 -6.73 -25.26
N GLY A 181 -9.41 -7.59 -24.26
CA GLY A 181 -8.67 -8.84 -24.21
C GLY A 181 -8.05 -9.12 -22.85
N ARG A 182 -7.33 -10.21 -22.78
CA ARG A 182 -6.61 -10.69 -21.59
C ARG A 182 -5.17 -10.19 -21.61
N VAL A 183 -4.73 -9.65 -20.48
CA VAL A 183 -3.34 -9.25 -20.24
C VAL A 183 -2.78 -10.12 -19.11
N GLU A 184 -1.61 -10.70 -19.33
CA GLU A 184 -0.94 -11.54 -18.34
C GLU A 184 0.46 -11.03 -18.07
N SER A 185 0.87 -11.14 -16.82
CA SER A 185 2.24 -10.86 -16.39
C SER A 185 2.67 -11.89 -15.37
N ALA A 186 3.79 -12.52 -15.62
CA ALA A 186 4.41 -13.47 -14.73
C ALA A 186 5.91 -13.19 -14.60
N TRP A 187 6.48 -13.53 -13.46
CA TRP A 187 7.93 -13.60 -13.29
C TRP A 187 8.34 -14.77 -12.41
N SER A 188 9.53 -15.27 -12.65
CA SER A 188 10.16 -16.28 -11.81
C SER A 188 11.63 -15.94 -11.57
N LYS A 189 12.12 -16.25 -10.37
CA LYS A 189 13.52 -16.11 -9.99
C LYS A 189 14.30 -17.32 -10.47
N THR A 190 15.47 -17.08 -11.08
CA THR A 190 16.44 -18.09 -11.51
C THR A 190 17.77 -17.85 -10.79
N GLU A 191 18.76 -18.70 -11.02
CA GLU A 191 20.12 -18.52 -10.51
C GLU A 191 20.76 -17.24 -11.06
N ASP A 192 20.46 -16.89 -12.31
CA ASP A 192 21.04 -15.74 -13.03
C ASP A 192 20.23 -14.44 -12.91
N GLY A 193 19.07 -14.45 -12.23
CA GLY A 193 18.22 -13.26 -12.10
C GLY A 193 16.73 -13.55 -12.18
N PHE A 194 16.00 -12.83 -13.01
CA PHE A 194 14.55 -12.97 -13.18
C PHE A 194 14.17 -13.21 -14.64
N VAL A 195 13.25 -14.12 -14.86
CA VAL A 195 12.58 -14.34 -16.15
C VAL A 195 11.19 -13.73 -16.08
N PHE A 196 10.83 -12.94 -17.09
CA PHE A 196 9.51 -12.31 -17.22
C PHE A 196 8.77 -12.86 -18.42
N THR A 197 7.48 -13.16 -18.26
CA THR A 197 6.57 -13.57 -19.33
C THR A 197 5.39 -12.61 -19.37
N ILE A 198 5.13 -12.04 -20.54
CA ILE A 198 4.05 -11.06 -20.75
C ILE A 198 3.25 -11.53 -21.96
N THR A 199 1.92 -11.57 -21.81
CA THR A 199 0.99 -11.96 -22.89
C THR A 199 -0.13 -10.95 -22.99
#